data_ab6e26afd86d6e64b93a1e7b85891abe
#
_entry.id   ab6e26afd86d6e64b93a1e7b85891abe
#
_cell.length_a   1.000
_cell.length_b   1.000
_cell.length_c   1.000
_cell.angle_alpha   90.00
_cell.angle_beta   90.00
_cell.angle_gamma   90.00
#
_symmetry.space_group_name_H-M   'P 1'
#
loop_
_entity.id
_entity.type
_entity.pdbx_description
1 polymer ?
#
loop_
_entity_poly.entity_id
_entity_poly.type
_entity_poly.pdbx_seq_one_letter_code
_entity_poly.pdbx_strand_id
1 'polypeptide(L)'
;CNKNMNRDGKPYNIYTDGLKVHTTLDSRMQAYAELAVDSHVVNVLQPAFEKEQRRNKNRPYYSGLPAKQVKDNLQRAVRQSGRYVTMKANGHSHEEIMKTFETPSEMTVYTNKGEVDTIMTPLDSIKYYKEFLRTGFMCMENETGHVKAYVGGVDFTHFQYDMCMQG
;
A
#
# COMPACT_ATOMS: atom_id res chain seq x y z
N CYS A 1 -15.11 -20.67 -7.73
CA CYS A 1 -16.38 -21.15 -7.13
C CYS A 1 -17.50 -21.36 -8.14
N ASN A 2 -17.38 -20.85 -9.39
CA ASN A 2 -18.45 -20.94 -10.40
C ASN A 2 -18.79 -22.37 -10.87
N LYS A 3 -17.95 -23.38 -10.56
CA LYS A 3 -18.18 -24.79 -10.93
C LYS A 3 -18.91 -25.59 -9.84
N ASN A 4 -18.92 -25.11 -8.61
CA ASN A 4 -19.53 -25.79 -7.48
C ASN A 4 -20.76 -25.02 -7.00
N MET A 5 -21.89 -25.70 -6.90
CA MET A 5 -23.15 -25.12 -6.47
C MET A 5 -23.42 -25.48 -5.00
N ASN A 6 -24.03 -24.56 -4.27
CA ASN A 6 -24.54 -24.79 -2.93
C ASN A 6 -25.87 -25.60 -2.98
N ARG A 7 -26.46 -25.87 -1.81
CA ARG A 7 -27.73 -26.61 -1.71
C ARG A 7 -28.90 -25.97 -2.44
N ASP A 8 -28.82 -24.66 -2.67
CA ASP A 8 -29.87 -23.87 -3.36
C ASP A 8 -29.63 -23.74 -4.87
N GLY A 9 -28.64 -24.47 -5.41
CA GLY A 9 -28.27 -24.42 -6.83
C GLY A 9 -27.58 -23.13 -7.27
N LYS A 10 -27.04 -22.34 -6.32
CA LYS A 10 -26.28 -21.11 -6.59
C LYS A 10 -24.76 -21.36 -6.42
N PRO A 11 -23.89 -20.64 -7.14
CA PRO A 11 -22.45 -20.69 -6.90
C PRO A 11 -22.12 -20.33 -5.46
N TYR A 12 -21.19 -21.07 -4.82
CA TYR A 12 -20.73 -20.74 -3.49
C TYR A 12 -20.13 -19.32 -3.44
N ASN A 13 -20.52 -18.56 -2.42
CA ASN A 13 -19.93 -17.28 -2.10
C ASN A 13 -18.94 -17.46 -0.94
N ILE A 14 -17.66 -17.19 -1.20
CA ILE A 14 -16.57 -17.36 -0.23
C ILE A 14 -16.74 -16.50 1.03
N TYR A 15 -17.46 -15.39 0.95
CA TYR A 15 -17.63 -14.44 2.05
C TYR A 15 -18.87 -14.71 2.91
N THR A 16 -19.90 -15.37 2.36
CA THR A 16 -21.20 -15.49 3.02
C THR A 16 -21.61 -16.92 3.36
N ASP A 17 -21.04 -17.92 2.70
CA ASP A 17 -21.51 -19.31 2.83
C ASP A 17 -20.78 -20.12 3.92
N GLY A 18 -19.99 -19.46 4.78
CA GLY A 18 -19.32 -20.11 5.93
C GLY A 18 -18.35 -21.24 5.55
N LEU A 19 -17.70 -21.12 4.40
CA LEU A 19 -16.78 -22.13 3.88
C LEU A 19 -15.53 -22.28 4.76
N LYS A 20 -15.09 -23.53 5.01
CA LYS A 20 -13.79 -23.82 5.60
C LYS A 20 -12.76 -23.89 4.46
N VAL A 21 -11.82 -22.94 4.45
CA VAL A 21 -10.75 -22.90 3.46
C VAL A 21 -9.48 -23.51 4.08
N HIS A 22 -9.01 -24.61 3.51
CA HIS A 22 -7.74 -25.23 3.88
C HIS A 22 -6.66 -24.71 2.94
N THR A 23 -5.62 -24.10 3.50
CA THR A 23 -4.46 -23.57 2.75
C THR A 23 -3.24 -24.45 2.96
N THR A 24 -2.21 -24.24 2.15
CA THR A 24 -0.91 -24.91 2.27
C THR A 24 0.09 -24.18 3.18
N LEU A 25 -0.34 -23.03 3.74
CA LEU A 25 0.49 -22.19 4.59
C LEU A 25 0.89 -22.94 5.88
N ASP A 26 2.17 -22.82 6.24
CA ASP A 26 2.69 -23.21 7.55
C ASP A 26 2.70 -22.00 8.48
N SER A 27 1.98 -22.07 9.59
CA SER A 27 1.81 -20.92 10.49
C SER A 27 3.13 -20.45 11.13
N ARG A 28 4.10 -21.35 11.33
CA ARG A 28 5.42 -20.97 11.89
C ARG A 28 6.26 -20.26 10.83
N MET A 29 6.26 -20.77 9.60
CA MET A 29 6.95 -20.12 8.49
C MET A 29 6.34 -18.76 8.19
N GLN A 30 5.01 -18.66 8.26
CA GLN A 30 4.31 -17.39 8.11
C GLN A 30 4.75 -16.37 9.17
N ALA A 31 4.76 -16.78 10.45
CA ALA A 31 5.20 -15.91 11.54
C ALA A 31 6.66 -15.47 11.39
N TYR A 32 7.56 -16.35 10.94
CA TYR A 32 8.94 -15.97 10.66
C TYR A 32 9.08 -15.02 9.49
N ALA A 33 8.28 -15.18 8.44
CA ALA A 33 8.27 -14.28 7.29
C ALA A 33 7.80 -12.86 7.69
N GLU A 34 6.72 -12.76 8.45
CA GLU A 34 6.21 -11.50 8.97
C GLU A 34 7.23 -10.82 9.89
N LEU A 35 7.83 -11.57 10.82
CA LEU A 35 8.88 -11.06 11.71
C LEU A 35 10.11 -10.59 10.92
N ALA A 36 10.52 -11.30 9.87
CA ALA A 36 11.65 -10.90 9.04
C ALA A 36 11.37 -9.61 8.27
N VAL A 37 10.17 -9.44 7.72
CA VAL A 37 9.75 -8.20 7.06
C VAL A 37 9.75 -7.06 8.06
N ASP A 38 9.12 -7.23 9.21
CA ASP A 38 9.04 -6.19 10.24
C ASP A 38 10.43 -5.82 10.79
N SER A 39 11.23 -6.80 11.17
CA SER A 39 12.54 -6.55 11.77
C SER A 39 13.53 -5.94 10.79
N HIS A 40 13.51 -6.29 9.52
CA HIS A 40 14.49 -5.82 8.54
C HIS A 40 13.97 -4.63 7.72
N VAL A 41 12.80 -4.74 7.10
CA VAL A 41 12.29 -3.68 6.22
C VAL A 41 11.84 -2.47 7.05
N VAL A 42 11.04 -2.70 8.08
CA VAL A 42 10.47 -1.62 8.89
C VAL A 42 11.50 -1.00 9.82
N ASN A 43 12.30 -1.83 10.52
CA ASN A 43 13.18 -1.32 11.59
C ASN A 43 14.60 -1.00 11.14
N VAL A 44 15.05 -1.49 9.97
CA VAL A 44 16.41 -1.24 9.47
C VAL A 44 16.39 -0.44 8.16
N LEU A 45 15.72 -0.95 7.13
CA LEU A 45 15.77 -0.35 5.80
C LEU A 45 14.99 0.97 5.72
N GLN A 46 13.80 1.04 6.29
CA GLN A 46 12.99 2.25 6.25
C GLN A 46 13.70 3.46 6.91
N PRO A 47 14.25 3.36 8.14
CA PRO A 47 15.00 4.47 8.74
C PRO A 47 16.26 4.86 7.94
N ALA A 48 16.96 3.88 7.34
CA ALA A 48 18.12 4.15 6.51
C ALA A 48 17.74 4.92 5.24
N PHE A 49 16.67 4.49 4.58
CA PHE A 49 16.09 5.15 3.42
C PHE A 49 15.62 6.58 3.73
N GLU A 50 14.90 6.78 4.82
CA GLU A 50 14.46 8.11 5.25
C GLU A 50 15.64 9.06 5.49
N LYS A 51 16.71 8.55 6.11
CA LYS A 51 17.95 9.33 6.34
C LYS A 51 18.60 9.76 5.02
N GLU A 52 18.62 8.89 4.02
CA GLU A 52 19.12 9.19 2.67
C GLU A 52 18.21 10.21 1.96
N GLN A 53 16.89 10.00 2.03
CA GLN A 53 15.90 10.87 1.39
C GLN A 53 15.91 12.30 1.92
N ARG A 54 16.32 12.56 3.17
CA ARG A 54 16.43 13.93 3.72
C ARG A 54 17.34 14.84 2.89
N ARG A 55 18.30 14.28 2.16
CA ARG A 55 19.23 15.03 1.28
C ARG A 55 18.72 15.11 -0.17
N ASN A 56 17.67 14.41 -0.51
CA ASN A 56 17.12 14.33 -1.85
C ASN A 56 16.14 15.47 -2.11
N LYS A 57 16.47 16.38 -3.04
CA LYS A 57 15.61 17.50 -3.43
C LYS A 57 14.36 17.09 -4.21
N ASN A 58 14.37 15.89 -4.81
CA ASN A 58 13.29 15.36 -5.63
C ASN A 58 12.36 14.41 -4.84
N ARG A 59 12.47 14.37 -3.49
CA ARG A 59 11.60 13.55 -2.64
C ARG A 59 10.13 13.62 -3.08
N PRO A 60 9.43 12.51 -3.10
CA PRO A 60 9.79 11.10 -2.79
C PRO A 60 10.37 10.34 -3.99
N TYR A 61 10.80 11.01 -5.03
CA TYR A 61 11.29 10.38 -6.26
C TYR A 61 12.81 10.31 -6.30
N TYR A 62 13.33 9.57 -7.27
CA TYR A 62 14.77 9.46 -7.51
C TYR A 62 15.43 10.83 -7.73
N SER A 63 16.56 11.06 -7.10
CA SER A 63 17.27 12.35 -7.09
C SER A 63 17.72 12.84 -8.48
N GLY A 64 17.97 11.91 -9.41
CA GLY A 64 18.37 12.21 -10.80
C GLY A 64 17.23 12.46 -11.78
N LEU A 65 15.96 12.45 -11.31
CA LEU A 65 14.82 12.73 -12.20
C LEU A 65 14.80 14.20 -12.61
N PRO A 66 14.49 14.51 -13.90
CA PRO A 66 14.22 15.88 -14.33
C PRO A 66 13.04 16.48 -13.57
N ALA A 67 13.14 17.76 -13.20
CA ALA A 67 12.11 18.45 -12.43
C ALA A 67 10.71 18.37 -13.07
N LYS A 68 10.64 18.39 -14.41
CA LYS A 68 9.38 18.16 -15.12
C LYS A 68 8.75 16.82 -14.81
N GLN A 69 9.53 15.73 -14.82
CA GLN A 69 9.03 14.39 -14.53
C GLN A 69 8.59 14.26 -13.06
N VAL A 70 9.31 14.88 -12.13
CA VAL A 70 8.90 14.94 -10.71
C VAL A 70 7.53 15.59 -10.58
N LYS A 71 7.33 16.75 -11.23
CA LYS A 71 6.06 17.47 -11.25
C LYS A 71 4.93 16.63 -11.87
N ASP A 72 5.19 16.04 -13.04
CA ASP A 72 4.19 15.22 -13.75
C ASP A 72 3.77 13.99 -12.94
N ASN A 73 4.73 13.32 -12.30
CA ASN A 73 4.46 12.16 -11.44
C ASN A 73 3.64 12.55 -10.20
N LEU A 74 3.94 13.69 -9.59
CA LEU A 74 3.18 14.18 -8.45
C LEU A 74 1.76 14.57 -8.84
N GLN A 75 1.58 15.29 -9.96
CA GLN A 75 0.25 15.63 -10.49
C GLN A 75 -0.57 14.37 -10.83
N ARG A 76 0.07 13.34 -11.38
CA ARG A 76 -0.59 12.05 -11.64
C ARG A 76 -1.09 11.44 -10.33
N ALA A 77 -0.25 11.40 -9.29
CA ALA A 77 -0.64 10.88 -7.98
C ALA A 77 -1.81 11.65 -7.35
N VAL A 78 -1.79 12.98 -7.47
CA VAL A 78 -2.91 13.84 -7.03
C VAL A 78 -4.20 13.46 -7.76
N ARG A 79 -4.17 13.37 -9.10
CA ARG A 79 -5.36 13.01 -9.90
C ARG A 79 -5.89 11.62 -9.64
N GLN A 80 -5.06 10.69 -9.21
CA GLN A 80 -5.45 9.31 -8.85
C GLN A 80 -5.95 9.19 -7.41
N SER A 81 -5.78 10.21 -6.58
CA SER A 81 -6.24 10.17 -5.19
C SER A 81 -7.77 10.19 -5.08
N GLY A 82 -8.32 9.48 -4.10
CA GLY A 82 -9.76 9.43 -3.86
C GLY A 82 -10.37 10.82 -3.65
N ARG A 83 -9.67 11.73 -2.94
CA ARG A 83 -10.09 13.13 -2.76
C ARG A 83 -10.31 13.81 -4.12
N TYR A 84 -9.34 13.72 -5.03
CA TYR A 84 -9.45 14.34 -6.35
C TYR A 84 -10.62 13.77 -7.15
N VAL A 85 -10.73 12.43 -7.20
CA VAL A 85 -11.79 11.74 -7.93
C VAL A 85 -13.18 12.14 -7.41
N THR A 86 -13.37 12.14 -6.09
CA THR A 86 -14.64 12.51 -5.46
C THR A 86 -15.00 13.96 -5.72
N MET A 87 -14.07 14.91 -5.54
CA MET A 87 -14.33 16.32 -5.78
C MET A 87 -14.63 16.60 -7.26
N LYS A 88 -13.93 15.93 -8.16
CA LYS A 88 -14.17 16.03 -9.59
C LYS A 88 -15.56 15.53 -9.99
N ALA A 89 -15.99 14.40 -9.40
CA ALA A 89 -17.35 13.87 -9.58
C ALA A 89 -18.43 14.82 -9.06
N ASN A 90 -18.13 15.58 -8.01
CA ASN A 90 -19.02 16.61 -7.45
C ASN A 90 -19.01 17.95 -8.22
N GLY A 91 -18.33 18.03 -9.37
CA GLY A 91 -18.37 19.18 -10.27
C GLY A 91 -17.34 20.28 -9.97
N HIS A 92 -16.42 20.09 -9.02
CA HIS A 92 -15.39 21.09 -8.73
C HIS A 92 -14.38 21.23 -9.89
N SER A 93 -13.92 22.44 -10.11
CA SER A 93 -12.86 22.74 -11.08
C SER A 93 -11.50 22.20 -10.62
N HIS A 94 -10.58 22.02 -11.57
CA HIS A 94 -9.21 21.59 -11.23
C HIS A 94 -8.51 22.54 -10.26
N GLU A 95 -8.71 23.85 -10.45
CA GLU A 95 -8.08 24.89 -9.62
C GLU A 95 -8.61 24.86 -8.18
N GLU A 96 -9.92 24.73 -8.00
CA GLU A 96 -10.54 24.59 -6.68
C GLU A 96 -10.02 23.34 -5.95
N ILE A 97 -9.96 22.20 -6.65
CA ILE A 97 -9.43 20.97 -6.09
C ILE A 97 -7.97 21.17 -5.65
N MET A 98 -7.12 21.74 -6.50
CA MET A 98 -5.70 21.96 -6.19
C MET A 98 -5.49 22.84 -4.96
N LYS A 99 -6.32 23.88 -4.76
CA LYS A 99 -6.28 24.69 -3.53
C LYS A 99 -6.49 23.84 -2.27
N THR A 100 -7.38 22.85 -2.32
CA THR A 100 -7.59 21.93 -1.16
C THR A 100 -6.40 21.04 -0.89
N PHE A 101 -5.57 20.74 -1.91
CA PHE A 101 -4.34 19.97 -1.72
C PHE A 101 -3.21 20.76 -1.10
N GLU A 102 -3.25 22.09 -1.18
CA GLU A 102 -2.28 23.01 -0.60
C GLU A 102 -2.70 23.55 0.76
N THR A 103 -3.95 23.29 1.18
CA THR A 103 -4.47 23.77 2.47
C THR A 103 -4.22 22.71 3.54
N PRO A 104 -3.52 23.03 4.65
CA PRO A 104 -3.33 22.11 5.76
C PRO A 104 -4.66 21.66 6.35
N SER A 105 -4.76 20.39 6.69
CA SER A 105 -5.91 19.78 7.36
C SER A 105 -5.47 18.75 8.38
N GLU A 106 -6.26 18.56 9.42
CA GLU A 106 -6.08 17.46 10.36
C GLU A 106 -6.29 16.14 9.64
N MET A 107 -5.40 15.19 9.87
CA MET A 107 -5.47 13.85 9.31
C MET A 107 -4.70 12.85 10.16
N THR A 108 -5.17 11.62 10.17
CA THR A 108 -4.46 10.49 10.76
C THR A 108 -3.57 9.86 9.70
N VAL A 109 -2.29 9.70 10.01
CA VAL A 109 -1.32 9.07 9.10
C VAL A 109 -0.70 7.84 9.73
N TYR A 110 -0.41 6.85 8.89
CA TYR A 110 0.33 5.67 9.28
C TYR A 110 1.79 6.00 9.56
N THR A 111 2.32 5.43 10.63
CA THR A 111 3.76 5.37 10.91
C THR A 111 4.14 3.94 11.27
N ASN A 112 5.43 3.59 11.23
CA ASN A 112 5.91 2.27 11.65
C ASN A 112 5.63 1.94 13.13
N LYS A 113 5.10 2.91 13.90
CA LYS A 113 4.71 2.74 15.31
C LYS A 113 3.20 2.80 15.54
N GLY A 114 2.43 2.82 14.48
CA GLY A 114 0.98 2.96 14.49
C GLY A 114 0.51 4.28 13.87
N GLU A 115 -0.76 4.56 13.99
CA GLU A 115 -1.38 5.78 13.48
C GLU A 115 -1.09 6.98 14.38
N VAL A 116 -0.88 8.14 13.76
CA VAL A 116 -0.63 9.41 14.45
C VAL A 116 -1.46 10.51 13.82
N ASP A 117 -2.14 11.30 14.65
CA ASP A 117 -2.85 12.48 14.22
C ASP A 117 -1.87 13.64 13.99
N THR A 118 -2.00 14.29 12.85
CA THR A 118 -1.11 15.37 12.45
C THR A 118 -1.83 16.40 11.57
N ILE A 119 -1.23 17.57 11.43
CA ILE A 119 -1.70 18.60 10.52
C ILE A 119 -0.70 18.68 9.36
N MET A 120 -1.16 18.36 8.16
CA MET A 120 -0.36 18.51 6.94
C MET A 120 -1.24 18.78 5.74
N THR A 121 -0.64 19.18 4.61
CA THR A 121 -1.41 19.31 3.37
C THR A 121 -1.68 17.94 2.77
N PRO A 122 -2.82 17.73 2.08
CA PRO A 122 -3.06 16.50 1.32
C PRO A 122 -1.96 16.20 0.28
N LEU A 123 -1.32 17.23 -0.25
CA LEU A 123 -0.18 17.06 -1.15
C LEU A 123 1.03 16.46 -0.43
N ASP A 124 1.32 16.92 0.78
CA ASP A 124 2.43 16.37 1.57
C ASP A 124 2.13 14.98 2.08
N SER A 125 0.86 14.65 2.39
CA SER A 125 0.49 13.28 2.72
C SER A 125 0.73 12.31 1.55
N ILE A 126 0.45 12.72 0.31
CA ILE A 126 0.77 11.92 -0.88
C ILE A 126 2.28 11.66 -0.99
N LYS A 127 3.11 12.68 -0.77
CA LYS A 127 4.58 12.54 -0.76
C LYS A 127 5.02 11.60 0.36
N TYR A 128 4.49 11.79 1.57
CA TYR A 128 4.77 10.99 2.75
C TYR A 128 4.52 9.50 2.51
N TYR A 129 3.33 9.13 2.00
CA TYR A 129 3.00 7.72 1.71
C TYR A 129 3.83 7.10 0.58
N LYS A 130 4.42 7.92 -0.30
CA LYS A 130 5.34 7.42 -1.35
C LYS A 130 6.75 7.12 -0.84
N GLU A 131 7.10 7.54 0.37
CA GLU A 131 8.40 7.27 0.99
C GLU A 131 8.44 5.96 1.79
N PHE A 132 7.31 5.28 1.96
CA PHE A 132 7.30 3.96 2.57
C PHE A 132 7.81 2.90 1.59
N LEU A 133 8.80 2.14 2.04
CA LEU A 133 9.30 0.99 1.31
C LEU A 133 8.21 -0.08 1.21
N ARG A 134 8.13 -0.69 0.05
CA ARG A 134 7.22 -1.80 -0.23
C ARG A 134 8.02 -3.07 -0.37
N THR A 135 7.48 -4.16 0.11
CA THR A 135 8.10 -5.47 -0.01
C THR A 135 7.04 -6.54 -0.19
N GLY A 136 7.41 -7.62 -0.87
CA GLY A 136 6.66 -8.85 -0.92
C GLY A 136 7.61 -10.01 -0.61
N PHE A 137 7.13 -10.99 0.12
CA PHE A 137 7.87 -12.21 0.43
C PHE A 137 6.98 -13.42 0.22
N MET A 138 7.46 -14.40 -0.51
CA MET A 138 6.77 -15.68 -0.72
C MET A 138 7.76 -16.82 -0.57
N CYS A 139 7.40 -17.81 0.23
CA CYS A 139 8.14 -19.06 0.36
C CYS A 139 7.30 -20.22 -0.19
N MET A 140 7.90 -21.00 -1.08
CA MET A 140 7.23 -22.08 -1.79
C MET A 140 8.07 -23.36 -1.72
N GLU A 141 7.40 -24.49 -1.54
CA GLU A 141 8.02 -25.81 -1.58
C GLU A 141 8.32 -26.20 -3.04
N ASN A 142 9.56 -26.52 -3.35
CA ASN A 142 10.01 -26.73 -4.72
C ASN A 142 9.37 -27.96 -5.39
N GLU A 143 9.12 -29.03 -4.62
CA GLU A 143 8.61 -30.28 -5.18
C GLU A 143 7.12 -30.21 -5.54
N THR A 144 6.34 -29.50 -4.73
CA THR A 144 4.88 -29.49 -4.84
C THR A 144 4.33 -28.17 -5.39
N GLY A 145 5.13 -27.10 -5.34
CA GLY A 145 4.67 -25.74 -5.64
C GLY A 145 3.75 -25.15 -4.55
N HIS A 146 3.64 -25.78 -3.38
CA HIS A 146 2.80 -25.29 -2.30
C HIS A 146 3.40 -24.05 -1.65
N VAL A 147 2.63 -22.98 -1.56
CA VAL A 147 3.02 -21.78 -0.81
C VAL A 147 2.94 -22.05 0.67
N LYS A 148 4.06 -21.89 1.39
CA LYS A 148 4.21 -22.14 2.82
C LYS A 148 4.18 -20.86 3.66
N ALA A 149 4.63 -19.72 3.10
CA ALA A 149 4.51 -18.41 3.71
C ALA A 149 4.29 -17.34 2.62
N TYR A 150 3.50 -16.31 2.95
CA TYR A 150 3.14 -15.27 2.02
C TYR A 150 2.94 -13.94 2.74
N VAL A 151 3.74 -12.94 2.40
CA VAL A 151 3.63 -11.58 2.91
C VAL A 151 3.54 -10.63 1.72
N GLY A 152 2.35 -10.13 1.43
CA GLY A 152 2.09 -9.26 0.27
C GLY A 152 2.51 -7.80 0.47
N GLY A 153 2.81 -7.39 1.71
CA GLY A 153 3.20 -6.01 2.05
C GLY A 153 3.54 -5.85 3.51
N VAL A 154 4.02 -4.67 3.89
CA VAL A 154 4.39 -4.34 5.28
C VAL A 154 3.16 -4.13 6.19
N ASP A 155 2.07 -3.63 5.63
CA ASP A 155 0.81 -3.40 6.33
C ASP A 155 -0.35 -3.40 5.33
N PHE A 156 -1.29 -4.33 5.46
CA PHE A 156 -2.41 -4.46 4.53
C PHE A 156 -3.49 -3.40 4.73
N THR A 157 -3.63 -2.87 5.94
CA THR A 157 -4.67 -1.87 6.25
C THR A 157 -4.42 -0.56 5.49
N HIS A 158 -3.16 -0.14 5.45
CA HIS A 158 -2.76 1.13 4.82
C HIS A 158 -2.23 0.96 3.39
N PHE A 159 -1.75 -0.26 3.05
CA PHE A 159 -1.08 -0.55 1.79
C PHE A 159 -1.63 -1.84 1.17
N GLN A 160 -2.80 -1.73 0.54
CA GLN A 160 -3.54 -2.88 0.02
C GLN A 160 -2.95 -3.49 -1.26
N TYR A 161 -1.94 -2.88 -1.87
CA TYR A 161 -1.30 -3.44 -3.06
C TYR A 161 -0.41 -4.61 -2.67
N ASP A 162 -0.69 -5.78 -3.26
CA ASP A 162 0.07 -7.00 -3.04
C ASP A 162 1.33 -7.01 -3.91
N MET A 163 2.50 -6.97 -3.24
CA MET A 163 3.80 -6.90 -3.92
C MET A 163 4.31 -8.28 -4.42
N CYS A 164 3.65 -9.38 -4.04
CA CYS A 164 3.95 -10.71 -4.55
C CYS A 164 3.17 -11.04 -5.83
N MET A 165 2.08 -10.33 -6.09
CA MET A 165 1.28 -10.50 -7.29
C MET A 165 1.52 -9.34 -8.26
N GLN A 166 1.70 -9.68 -9.52
CA GLN A 166 1.73 -8.69 -10.59
C GLN A 166 0.31 -8.22 -10.88
N GLY A 167 0.06 -6.93 -10.71
CA GLY A 167 -1.20 -6.29 -11.08
C GLY A 167 -1.32 -6.07 -12.58
#